data_1a723bd8fb92317a71053adc52cefc6f
#
_entry.id   1a723bd8fb92317a71053adc52cefc6f
#
_cell.length_a   1.000
_cell.length_b   1.000
_cell.length_c   1.000
_cell.angle_alpha   90.00
_cell.angle_beta   90.00
_cell.angle_gamma   90.00
#
_symmetry.space_group_name_H-M   'P 1'
#
loop_
_entity.id
_entity.type
_entity.pdbx_description
1 polymer ?
#
loop_
_entity_poly.entity_id
_entity_poly.type
_entity_poly.pdbx_seq_one_letter_code
_entity_poly.pdbx_strand_id
1 'polypeptide(L)'
;MVSADLVAAPVLSHPSRLRSVPGPTRLRLADLLHVTDRTADDVLSGRYDQVVPAGGVPTDDRWFVRLHGDDEVDVWLISWVPGHRTELHDHGGSLGALTLLSGSLDEFRWDGDRLRCKRLVAGDQAAFPLGWVHDVVWAPTGPRVPAASVSGTPGPSLSVHAYSPPLTVMSYYEVTNEHRLRRQRTELTDQPENL
;
A
#
# COMPACT_ATOMS: atom_id res chain seq x y z
N MET A 1 -7.11 -71.33 -3.98
CA MET A 1 -6.37 -70.42 -3.11
C MET A 1 -5.93 -69.24 -3.96
N VAL A 2 -6.65 -68.14 -3.86
CA VAL A 2 -6.31 -66.89 -4.54
C VAL A 2 -6.25 -65.81 -3.48
N SER A 3 -5.04 -65.33 -3.20
CA SER A 3 -4.78 -64.28 -2.23
C SER A 3 -5.14 -62.94 -2.86
N ALA A 4 -6.00 -62.18 -2.20
CA ALA A 4 -6.36 -60.84 -2.61
C ALA A 4 -5.42 -59.84 -1.88
N ASP A 5 -4.51 -59.25 -2.63
CA ASP A 5 -3.71 -58.14 -2.15
C ASP A 5 -4.58 -56.88 -2.06
N LEU A 6 -4.81 -56.39 -0.83
CA LEU A 6 -5.41 -55.12 -0.56
C LEU A 6 -4.37 -54.03 -0.77
N VAL A 7 -4.44 -53.29 -1.88
CA VAL A 7 -3.64 -52.10 -2.13
C VAL A 7 -4.26 -50.95 -1.31
N ALA A 8 -3.57 -50.52 -0.26
CA ALA A 8 -3.94 -49.35 0.53
C ALA A 8 -3.66 -48.05 -0.29
N ALA A 9 -4.71 -47.24 -0.49
CA ALA A 9 -4.61 -45.93 -1.11
C ALA A 9 -3.84 -44.95 -0.19
N PRO A 10 -2.98 -44.09 -0.75
CA PRO A 10 -2.26 -43.10 0.05
C PRO A 10 -3.21 -42.01 0.56
N VAL A 11 -3.27 -41.88 1.88
CA VAL A 11 -3.93 -40.74 2.54
C VAL A 11 -3.09 -39.50 2.30
N LEU A 12 -3.56 -38.62 1.41
CA LEU A 12 -3.01 -37.29 1.21
C LEU A 12 -3.37 -36.40 2.42
N SER A 13 -2.50 -36.42 3.41
CA SER A 13 -2.56 -35.45 4.52
C SER A 13 -2.11 -34.09 3.99
N HIS A 14 -3.04 -33.22 3.64
CA HIS A 14 -2.76 -31.81 3.48
C HIS A 14 -2.69 -31.19 4.87
N PRO A 15 -1.54 -30.71 5.34
CA PRO A 15 -1.52 -29.89 6.54
C PRO A 15 -2.21 -28.58 6.19
N SER A 16 -3.43 -28.40 6.68
CA SER A 16 -4.06 -27.08 6.79
C SER A 16 -3.15 -26.23 7.66
N ARG A 17 -2.29 -25.41 7.04
CA ARG A 17 -1.61 -24.34 7.74
C ARG A 17 -2.69 -23.38 8.21
N LEU A 18 -3.11 -23.54 9.46
CA LEU A 18 -3.79 -22.48 10.17
C LEU A 18 -2.86 -21.28 10.11
N ARG A 19 -3.25 -20.24 9.36
CA ARG A 19 -2.55 -18.94 9.40
C ARG A 19 -2.58 -18.52 10.86
N SER A 20 -1.42 -18.50 11.49
CA SER A 20 -1.29 -17.93 12.83
C SER A 20 -1.73 -16.46 12.71
N VAL A 21 -2.60 -16.02 13.59
CA VAL A 21 -2.91 -14.60 13.73
C VAL A 21 -1.59 -13.91 14.05
N PRO A 22 -1.11 -12.96 13.23
CA PRO A 22 0.16 -12.31 13.50
C PRO A 22 0.11 -11.65 14.87
N GLY A 23 1.13 -11.91 15.69
CA GLY A 23 1.32 -11.22 16.95
C GLY A 23 1.66 -9.73 16.72
N PRO A 24 1.77 -8.93 17.78
CA PRO A 24 2.17 -7.54 17.63
C PRO A 24 3.54 -7.47 16.93
N THR A 25 3.65 -6.59 15.93
CA THR A 25 4.89 -6.38 15.19
C THR A 25 6.04 -5.95 16.10
N ARG A 26 7.25 -6.42 15.78
CA ARG A 26 8.50 -5.94 16.40
C ARG A 26 9.07 -4.73 15.68
N LEU A 27 8.64 -4.49 14.44
CA LEU A 27 9.11 -3.37 13.62
C LEU A 27 8.51 -2.06 14.13
N ARG A 28 9.32 -1.00 14.05
CA ARG A 28 8.94 0.38 14.37
C ARG A 28 8.80 1.18 13.08
N LEU A 29 8.21 2.36 13.16
CA LEU A 29 8.08 3.25 11.99
C LEU A 29 9.43 3.55 11.32
N ALA A 30 10.51 3.72 12.11
CA ALA A 30 11.84 3.93 11.57
C ALA A 30 12.36 2.73 10.77
N ASP A 31 12.04 1.51 11.20
CA ASP A 31 12.41 0.29 10.50
C ASP A 31 11.65 0.21 9.15
N LEU A 32 10.35 0.55 9.14
CA LEU A 32 9.54 0.58 7.93
C LEU A 32 10.02 1.64 6.93
N LEU A 33 10.37 2.85 7.40
CA LEU A 33 10.97 3.87 6.55
C LEU A 33 12.26 3.37 5.91
N HIS A 34 13.11 2.65 6.66
CA HIS A 34 14.32 2.05 6.12
C HIS A 34 14.01 0.92 5.11
N VAL A 35 13.00 0.10 5.38
CA VAL A 35 12.55 -0.96 4.45
C VAL A 35 12.07 -0.33 3.15
N THR A 36 11.22 0.70 3.19
CA THR A 36 10.72 1.35 1.97
C THR A 36 11.83 2.05 1.19
N ASP A 37 12.79 2.68 1.86
CA ASP A 37 13.93 3.36 1.24
C ASP A 37 14.84 2.37 0.50
N ARG A 38 15.26 1.30 1.16
CA ARG A 38 16.06 0.25 0.53
C ARG A 38 15.34 -0.45 -0.63
N THR A 39 14.06 -0.70 -0.48
CA THR A 39 13.27 -1.30 -1.56
C THR A 39 13.11 -0.33 -2.73
N ALA A 40 13.01 0.98 -2.46
CA ALA A 40 13.00 2.01 -3.50
C ALA A 40 14.31 1.98 -4.32
N ASP A 41 15.47 1.90 -3.65
CA ASP A 41 16.78 1.74 -4.31
C ASP A 41 16.83 0.46 -5.15
N ASP A 42 16.33 -0.67 -4.62
CA ASP A 42 16.25 -1.95 -5.34
C ASP A 42 15.36 -1.85 -6.59
N VAL A 43 14.22 -1.14 -6.53
CA VAL A 43 13.36 -0.87 -7.69
C VAL A 43 14.08 -0.01 -8.72
N LEU A 44 14.70 1.09 -8.29
CA LEU A 44 15.43 2.01 -9.17
C LEU A 44 16.65 1.35 -9.83
N SER A 45 17.25 0.36 -9.18
CA SER A 45 18.36 -0.43 -9.75
C SER A 45 17.93 -1.51 -10.75
N GLY A 46 16.62 -1.68 -10.97
CA GLY A 46 16.07 -2.69 -11.90
C GLY A 46 15.91 -4.10 -11.28
N ARG A 47 16.10 -4.25 -9.97
CA ARG A 47 15.97 -5.56 -9.30
C ARG A 47 14.57 -6.18 -9.45
N TYR A 48 13.58 -5.35 -9.66
CA TYR A 48 12.17 -5.71 -9.78
C TYR A 48 11.59 -5.53 -11.19
N ASP A 49 12.41 -5.35 -12.23
CA ASP A 49 11.95 -5.13 -13.60
C ASP A 49 11.03 -6.24 -14.10
N GLN A 50 11.26 -7.50 -13.65
CA GLN A 50 10.45 -8.65 -14.06
C GLN A 50 9.00 -8.64 -13.56
N VAL A 51 8.68 -7.83 -12.53
CA VAL A 51 7.30 -7.71 -12.02
C VAL A 51 6.58 -6.49 -12.58
N VAL A 52 7.31 -5.57 -13.24
CA VAL A 52 6.71 -4.44 -13.96
C VAL A 52 6.15 -4.94 -15.29
N PRO A 53 4.93 -4.55 -15.69
CA PRO A 53 4.37 -4.93 -16.99
C PRO A 53 5.30 -4.59 -18.15
N ALA A 54 5.37 -5.45 -19.19
CA ALA A 54 6.27 -5.27 -20.33
C ALA A 54 6.05 -3.95 -21.10
N GLY A 55 4.87 -3.34 -21.00
CA GLY A 55 4.55 -2.00 -21.56
C GLY A 55 4.82 -0.84 -20.62
N GLY A 56 5.43 -1.09 -19.46
CA GLY A 56 5.56 -0.12 -18.38
C GLY A 56 4.37 -0.12 -17.43
N VAL A 57 4.41 0.72 -16.43
CA VAL A 57 3.32 0.88 -15.46
C VAL A 57 2.10 1.51 -16.16
N PRO A 58 0.86 1.01 -15.96
CA PRO A 58 -0.35 1.61 -16.52
C PRO A 58 -0.47 3.10 -16.20
N THR A 59 -0.98 3.88 -17.16
CA THR A 59 -1.11 5.35 -17.04
C THR A 59 -2.56 5.82 -16.88
N ASP A 60 -3.51 4.93 -17.09
CA ASP A 60 -4.96 5.15 -17.11
C ASP A 60 -5.68 4.49 -15.93
N ASP A 61 -4.99 3.59 -15.24
CA ASP A 61 -5.53 2.92 -14.06
C ASP A 61 -4.44 2.76 -12.99
N ARG A 62 -4.87 2.64 -11.74
CA ARG A 62 -3.99 2.35 -10.62
C ARG A 62 -3.50 0.91 -10.69
N TRP A 63 -2.21 0.72 -10.48
CA TRP A 63 -1.58 -0.59 -10.48
C TRP A 63 -0.73 -0.78 -9.22
N PHE A 64 -0.69 -2.00 -8.73
CA PHE A 64 0.17 -2.36 -7.62
C PHE A 64 0.62 -3.82 -7.70
N VAL A 65 1.77 -4.10 -7.11
CA VAL A 65 2.33 -5.45 -7.00
C VAL A 65 3.05 -5.62 -5.66
N ARG A 66 2.88 -6.79 -5.05
CA ARG A 66 3.63 -7.16 -3.84
C ARG A 66 5.06 -7.54 -4.21
N LEU A 67 6.04 -6.83 -3.66
CA LEU A 67 7.46 -7.09 -3.85
C LEU A 67 8.02 -8.07 -2.81
N HIS A 68 7.49 -8.02 -1.57
CA HIS A 68 7.86 -8.88 -0.47
C HIS A 68 6.66 -9.12 0.46
N GLY A 69 6.63 -10.28 1.12
CA GLY A 69 5.64 -10.58 2.14
C GLY A 69 6.05 -11.77 2.99
N ASP A 70 6.07 -11.55 4.33
CA ASP A 70 6.29 -12.59 5.35
C ASP A 70 5.31 -12.37 6.52
N ASP A 71 5.59 -12.96 7.69
CA ASP A 71 4.73 -12.83 8.88
C ASP A 71 4.90 -11.47 9.61
N GLU A 72 5.94 -10.70 9.29
CA GLU A 72 6.26 -9.44 9.95
C GLU A 72 5.94 -8.20 9.11
N VAL A 73 6.09 -8.29 7.77
CA VAL A 73 5.95 -7.15 6.88
C VAL A 73 5.49 -7.57 5.48
N ASP A 74 4.69 -6.75 4.85
CA ASP A 74 4.50 -6.78 3.40
C ASP A 74 4.96 -5.47 2.77
N VAL A 75 5.49 -5.58 1.54
CA VAL A 75 6.05 -4.45 0.80
C VAL A 75 5.46 -4.44 -0.61
N TRP A 76 5.00 -3.28 -1.04
CA TRP A 76 4.26 -3.08 -2.28
C TRP A 76 4.87 -1.98 -3.13
N LEU A 77 4.89 -2.17 -4.43
CA LEU A 77 5.09 -1.11 -5.42
C LEU A 77 3.72 -0.68 -5.93
N ILE A 78 3.43 0.62 -5.85
CA ILE A 78 2.12 1.19 -6.17
C ILE A 78 2.27 2.33 -7.15
N SER A 79 1.42 2.35 -8.21
CA SER A 79 1.29 3.48 -9.12
C SER A 79 0.06 4.33 -8.77
N TRP A 80 0.18 5.61 -9.02
CA TRP A 80 -0.86 6.61 -8.77
C TRP A 80 -1.08 7.39 -10.05
N VAL A 81 -2.31 7.49 -10.50
CA VAL A 81 -2.67 8.13 -11.76
C VAL A 81 -3.65 9.30 -11.54
N PRO A 82 -3.66 10.29 -12.44
CA PRO A 82 -4.61 11.41 -12.34
C PRO A 82 -6.06 10.92 -12.30
N GLY A 83 -6.88 11.57 -11.46
CA GLY A 83 -8.31 11.27 -11.36
C GLY A 83 -8.67 10.13 -10.42
N HIS A 84 -7.73 9.28 -10.05
CA HIS A 84 -7.91 8.25 -9.04
C HIS A 84 -7.45 8.74 -7.67
N ARG A 85 -8.22 8.44 -6.66
CA ARG A 85 -7.91 8.81 -5.28
C ARG A 85 -8.36 7.69 -4.35
N THR A 86 -7.66 7.54 -3.25
CA THR A 86 -8.14 6.71 -2.14
C THR A 86 -9.19 7.48 -1.33
N GLU A 87 -9.88 6.80 -0.45
CA GLU A 87 -10.71 7.45 0.55
C GLU A 87 -9.88 7.69 1.82
N LEU A 88 -10.35 8.58 2.71
CA LEU A 88 -9.76 8.68 4.04
C LEU A 88 -9.84 7.34 4.75
N HIS A 89 -8.69 6.77 5.13
CA HIS A 89 -8.61 5.43 5.70
C HIS A 89 -7.52 5.31 6.77
N ASP A 90 -7.62 4.27 7.58
CA ASP A 90 -6.54 3.77 8.43
C ASP A 90 -6.16 2.33 8.02
N HIS A 91 -5.03 1.87 8.52
CA HIS A 91 -4.50 0.53 8.24
C HIS A 91 -4.79 -0.46 9.37
N GLY A 92 -5.84 -0.22 10.18
CA GLY A 92 -6.23 -1.08 11.29
C GLY A 92 -5.10 -1.29 12.31
N GLY A 93 -4.64 -2.53 12.43
CA GLY A 93 -3.56 -2.92 13.35
C GLY A 93 -2.15 -2.78 12.79
N SER A 94 -1.99 -2.29 11.54
CA SER A 94 -0.69 -2.20 10.87
C SER A 94 -0.09 -0.79 10.96
N LEU A 95 1.19 -0.71 11.29
CA LEU A 95 1.99 0.47 10.99
C LEU A 95 2.23 0.53 9.49
N GLY A 96 2.35 1.72 8.91
CA GLY A 96 2.67 1.89 7.51
C GLY A 96 3.80 2.89 7.27
N ALA A 97 4.45 2.78 6.13
CA ALA A 97 5.38 3.77 5.63
C ALA A 97 5.41 3.76 4.10
N LEU A 98 5.82 4.87 3.51
CA LEU A 98 6.10 4.94 2.08
C LEU A 98 7.39 5.69 1.78
N THR A 99 7.99 5.37 0.62
CA THR A 99 9.02 6.17 -0.07
C THR A 99 8.54 6.44 -1.50
N LEU A 100 8.51 7.69 -1.91
CA LEU A 100 8.11 8.09 -3.25
C LEU A 100 9.30 8.00 -4.22
N LEU A 101 9.18 7.17 -5.27
CA LEU A 101 10.24 6.96 -6.26
C LEU A 101 10.21 8.01 -7.37
N SER A 102 9.01 8.33 -7.88
CA SER A 102 8.85 9.28 -8.98
C SER A 102 7.52 10.01 -8.91
N GLY A 103 7.45 11.18 -9.52
CA GLY A 103 6.26 12.01 -9.56
C GLY A 103 6.02 12.80 -8.28
N SER A 104 4.76 13.03 -7.97
CA SER A 104 4.32 13.76 -6.77
C SER A 104 3.01 13.20 -6.25
N LEU A 105 2.83 13.23 -4.93
CA LEU A 105 1.60 12.85 -4.24
C LEU A 105 1.19 13.97 -3.26
N ASP A 106 -0.11 14.16 -3.07
CA ASP A 106 -0.64 14.92 -1.95
C ASP A 106 -1.17 13.95 -0.90
N GLU A 107 -0.59 13.97 0.30
CA GLU A 107 -1.10 13.27 1.46
C GLU A 107 -2.02 14.20 2.26
N PHE A 108 -3.28 13.83 2.40
CA PHE A 108 -4.24 14.49 3.27
C PHE A 108 -4.37 13.70 4.56
N ARG A 109 -4.08 14.33 5.68
CA ARG A 109 -4.08 13.72 7.00
C ARG A 109 -5.04 14.40 7.93
N TRP A 110 -5.80 13.63 8.71
CA TRP A 110 -6.60 14.15 9.80
C TRP A 110 -5.73 14.47 11.02
N ASP A 111 -5.75 15.72 11.50
CA ASP A 111 -4.94 16.16 12.64
C ASP A 111 -5.75 16.28 13.97
N GLY A 112 -6.99 15.78 13.98
CA GLY A 112 -7.92 15.87 15.11
C GLY A 112 -8.98 16.98 14.96
N ASP A 113 -8.76 17.92 14.06
CA ASP A 113 -9.63 19.07 13.81
C ASP A 113 -9.92 19.27 12.33
N ARG A 114 -8.92 19.08 11.47
CA ARG A 114 -9.02 19.32 10.03
C ARG A 114 -8.09 18.43 9.23
N LEU A 115 -8.30 18.40 7.91
CA LEU A 115 -7.37 17.78 6.99
C LEU A 115 -6.17 18.70 6.73
N ARG A 116 -4.97 18.15 6.94
CA ARG A 116 -3.69 18.76 6.56
C ARG A 116 -3.21 18.10 5.28
N CYS A 117 -2.80 18.92 4.33
CA CYS A 117 -2.20 18.45 3.10
C CYS A 117 -0.68 18.64 3.14
N LYS A 118 0.06 17.56 2.86
CA LYS A 118 1.51 17.58 2.64
C LYS A 118 1.80 17.11 1.21
N ARG A 119 2.52 17.90 0.43
CA ARG A 119 3.08 17.47 -0.85
C ARG A 119 4.29 16.59 -0.59
N LEU A 120 4.31 15.41 -1.24
CA LEU A 120 5.46 14.52 -1.34
C LEU A 120 5.99 14.57 -2.77
N VAL A 121 7.30 14.62 -2.91
CA VAL A 121 8.03 14.55 -4.19
C VAL A 121 9.00 13.37 -4.16
N ALA A 122 9.55 12.99 -5.32
CA ALA A 122 10.50 11.88 -5.41
C ALA A 122 11.63 12.03 -4.38
N GLY A 123 11.89 10.95 -3.64
CA GLY A 123 12.82 10.89 -2.50
C GLY A 123 12.18 11.19 -1.14
N ASP A 124 10.96 11.74 -1.09
CA ASP A 124 10.27 11.97 0.19
C ASP A 124 9.73 10.66 0.78
N GLN A 125 9.67 10.66 2.11
CA GLN A 125 9.09 9.57 2.89
C GLN A 125 7.93 10.05 3.77
N ALA A 126 7.00 9.14 4.05
CA ALA A 126 5.95 9.32 5.05
C ALA A 126 5.80 8.06 5.91
N ALA A 127 5.38 8.25 7.17
CA ALA A 127 5.14 7.16 8.11
C ALA A 127 3.74 7.29 8.71
N PHE A 128 3.07 6.16 8.88
CA PHE A 128 1.68 6.05 9.29
C PHE A 128 1.59 5.27 10.61
N PRO A 129 1.57 5.95 11.77
CA PRO A 129 1.32 5.33 13.06
C PRO A 129 -0.05 4.66 13.13
N LEU A 130 -0.25 3.75 14.09
CA LEU A 130 -1.57 3.18 14.36
C LEU A 130 -2.61 4.27 14.59
N GLY A 131 -3.78 4.10 13.98
CA GLY A 131 -4.88 5.06 14.06
C GLY A 131 -4.67 6.33 13.23
N TRP A 132 -3.65 6.37 12.38
CA TRP A 132 -3.42 7.45 11.43
C TRP A 132 -4.45 7.40 10.32
N VAL A 133 -5.29 8.42 10.22
CA VAL A 133 -6.30 8.51 9.15
C VAL A 133 -5.82 9.48 8.09
N HIS A 134 -5.65 8.97 6.88
CA HIS A 134 -5.15 9.75 5.75
C HIS A 134 -5.77 9.32 4.41
N ASP A 135 -5.48 10.09 3.39
CA ASP A 135 -5.77 9.83 1.97
C ASP A 135 -4.55 10.24 1.17
N VAL A 136 -4.17 9.46 0.16
CA VAL A 136 -3.05 9.75 -0.72
C VAL A 136 -3.58 9.86 -2.15
N VAL A 137 -3.26 10.96 -2.81
CA VAL A 137 -3.73 11.22 -4.17
C VAL A 137 -2.58 11.63 -5.08
N TRP A 138 -2.71 11.28 -6.36
CA TRP A 138 -1.80 11.78 -7.37
C TRP A 138 -1.81 13.31 -7.40
N ALA A 139 -0.64 13.89 -7.63
CA ALA A 139 -0.47 15.33 -7.73
C ALA A 139 0.41 15.70 -8.92
N PRO A 140 0.14 16.82 -9.63
CA PRO A 140 0.98 17.26 -10.73
C PRO A 140 2.39 17.60 -10.25
N THR A 141 3.39 17.19 -11.01
CA THR A 141 4.79 17.52 -10.75
C THR A 141 5.04 19.00 -11.08
N GLY A 142 5.68 19.72 -10.18
CA GLY A 142 5.99 21.15 -10.35
C GLY A 142 5.18 22.09 -9.44
N PRO A 143 5.35 23.41 -9.59
CA PRO A 143 4.58 24.38 -8.81
C PRO A 143 3.07 24.18 -9.03
N ARG A 144 2.25 24.47 -8.02
CA ARG A 144 0.78 24.46 -8.15
C ARG A 144 0.36 25.47 -9.23
N VAL A 145 0.28 25.00 -10.47
CA VAL A 145 -0.28 25.75 -11.60
C VAL A 145 -1.70 25.26 -11.90
N PRO A 146 -2.59 26.10 -12.43
CA PRO A 146 -3.91 25.65 -12.87
C PRO A 146 -3.77 24.49 -13.86
N ALA A 147 -4.63 23.48 -13.75
CA ALA A 147 -4.60 22.25 -14.58
C ALA A 147 -4.58 22.54 -16.10
N ALA A 148 -5.12 23.68 -16.54
CA ALA A 148 -5.11 24.12 -17.92
C ALA A 148 -3.72 24.50 -18.47
N SER A 149 -2.68 24.57 -17.62
CA SER A 149 -1.33 24.99 -18.00
C SER A 149 -0.36 23.81 -18.17
N VAL A 150 -0.81 22.56 -17.96
CA VAL A 150 0.04 21.37 -18.09
C VAL A 150 -0.08 20.84 -19.52
N SER A 151 0.96 21.04 -20.33
CA SER A 151 1.05 20.43 -21.66
C SER A 151 1.60 19.01 -21.56
N GLY A 152 0.82 18.02 -21.99
CA GLY A 152 1.14 16.60 -22.00
C GLY A 152 0.30 15.80 -21.00
N THR A 153 0.13 14.49 -21.26
CA THR A 153 -0.51 13.59 -20.32
C THR A 153 0.45 13.36 -19.13
N PRO A 154 0.08 13.74 -17.91
CA PRO A 154 0.95 13.51 -16.76
C PRO A 154 1.16 12.01 -16.56
N GLY A 155 2.41 11.57 -16.38
CA GLY A 155 2.72 10.18 -16.06
C GLY A 155 2.30 9.81 -14.63
N PRO A 156 2.24 8.50 -14.34
CA PRO A 156 1.95 8.01 -13.00
C PRO A 156 3.07 8.40 -12.02
N SER A 157 2.71 8.59 -10.77
CA SER A 157 3.68 8.61 -9.68
C SER A 157 3.89 7.18 -9.17
N LEU A 158 5.09 6.84 -8.68
CA LEU A 158 5.43 5.53 -8.14
C LEU A 158 5.92 5.64 -6.71
N SER A 159 5.43 4.75 -5.85
CA SER A 159 5.86 4.67 -4.45
C SER A 159 6.04 3.22 -4.00
N VAL A 160 6.97 3.00 -3.07
CA VAL A 160 7.05 1.77 -2.29
C VAL A 160 6.34 1.99 -0.97
N HIS A 161 5.45 1.07 -0.60
CA HIS A 161 4.77 1.04 0.68
C HIS A 161 5.17 -0.20 1.46
N ALA A 162 5.22 -0.10 2.80
CA ALA A 162 5.40 -1.23 3.68
C ALA A 162 4.41 -1.15 4.84
N TYR A 163 3.83 -2.32 5.22
CA TYR A 163 2.91 -2.45 6.35
C TYR A 163 3.39 -3.53 7.31
N SER A 164 3.36 -3.26 8.62
CA SER A 164 3.76 -4.21 9.64
C SER A 164 2.85 -4.13 10.89
N PRO A 165 2.27 -5.29 11.34
CA PRO A 165 2.23 -6.56 10.61
C PRO A 165 1.59 -6.40 9.23
N PRO A 166 1.64 -7.44 8.36
CA PRO A 166 0.98 -7.39 7.06
C PRO A 166 -0.46 -6.92 7.15
N LEU A 167 -0.89 -6.15 6.16
CA LEU A 167 -2.22 -5.57 6.11
C LEU A 167 -3.30 -6.65 6.14
N THR A 168 -4.29 -6.50 7.02
CA THR A 168 -5.43 -7.43 7.15
C THR A 168 -6.77 -6.74 7.19
N VAL A 169 -6.79 -5.43 7.47
CA VAL A 169 -8.01 -4.65 7.63
C VAL A 169 -7.74 -3.18 7.37
N MET A 170 -8.70 -2.52 6.75
CA MET A 170 -8.74 -1.07 6.57
C MET A 170 -10.10 -0.53 7.03
N SER A 171 -10.10 0.62 7.68
CA SER A 171 -11.32 1.36 8.00
C SER A 171 -11.35 2.66 7.21
N TYR A 172 -12.53 3.00 6.70
CA TYR A 172 -12.74 4.18 5.86
C TYR A 172 -13.57 5.21 6.60
N TYR A 173 -13.27 6.49 6.36
CA TYR A 173 -13.79 7.61 7.12
C TYR A 173 -14.29 8.74 6.23
N GLU A 174 -15.18 9.54 6.80
CA GLU A 174 -15.56 10.84 6.26
C GLU A 174 -15.38 11.93 7.30
N VAL A 175 -15.18 13.14 6.85
CA VAL A 175 -15.25 14.34 7.70
C VAL A 175 -16.68 14.87 7.65
N THR A 176 -17.35 14.92 8.81
CA THR A 176 -18.73 15.41 8.93
C THR A 176 -18.77 16.94 8.84
N ASN A 177 -19.97 17.49 8.64
CA ASN A 177 -20.20 18.96 8.66
C ASN A 177 -19.85 19.60 10.02
N GLU A 178 -19.78 18.81 11.09
CA GLU A 178 -19.38 19.24 12.43
C GLU A 178 -17.86 19.18 12.65
N HIS A 179 -17.07 19.01 11.58
CA HIS A 179 -15.62 18.84 11.64
C HIS A 179 -15.19 17.66 12.55
N ARG A 180 -15.89 16.53 12.41
CA ARG A 180 -15.56 15.28 13.11
C ARG A 180 -15.27 14.18 12.12
N LEU A 181 -14.34 13.31 12.48
CA LEU A 181 -14.06 12.10 11.73
C LEU A 181 -15.08 11.01 12.10
N ARG A 182 -15.80 10.47 11.11
CA ARG A 182 -16.77 9.41 11.28
C ARG A 182 -16.35 8.19 10.45
N ARG A 183 -16.20 7.04 11.11
CA ARG A 183 -15.97 5.77 10.41
C ARG A 183 -17.22 5.39 9.63
N GLN A 184 -17.05 5.08 8.33
CA GLN A 184 -18.11 4.67 7.43
C GLN A 184 -18.23 3.15 7.37
N ARG A 185 -17.08 2.49 7.18
CA ARG A 185 -17.00 1.04 7.05
C ARG A 185 -15.62 0.53 7.46
N THR A 186 -15.54 -0.78 7.65
CA THR A 186 -14.28 -1.51 7.86
C THR A 186 -14.32 -2.74 6.97
N GLU A 187 -13.23 -3.00 6.26
CA GLU A 187 -13.10 -4.09 5.31
C GLU A 187 -11.86 -4.93 5.64
N LEU A 188 -12.01 -6.25 5.49
CA LEU A 188 -10.86 -7.16 5.54
C LEU A 188 -10.17 -7.10 4.18
N THR A 189 -8.87 -6.86 4.19
CA THR A 189 -8.08 -6.79 2.96
C THR A 189 -6.65 -7.21 3.24
N ASP A 190 -6.03 -7.86 2.27
CA ASP A 190 -4.59 -8.17 2.23
C ASP A 190 -3.87 -7.40 1.12
N GLN A 191 -4.52 -6.36 0.60
CA GLN A 191 -4.00 -5.51 -0.47
C GLN A 191 -4.03 -4.04 -0.03
N PRO A 192 -3.06 -3.24 -0.50
CA PRO A 192 -3.06 -1.83 -0.21
C PRO A 192 -4.21 -1.16 -0.97
N GLU A 193 -5.01 -0.40 -0.26
CA GLU A 193 -5.98 0.58 -0.74
C GLU A 193 -6.64 0.21 -2.09
N ASN A 194 -7.66 -0.63 -2.06
CA ASN A 194 -8.52 -0.86 -3.21
C ASN A 194 -9.44 0.35 -3.45
N LEU A 195 -9.54 0.71 -4.74
CA LEU A 195 -10.55 1.64 -5.24
C LEU A 195 -11.89 0.95 -5.35
#